data_dbedbc5addd382ee706472d26d9533e7
#
_entry.id   dbedbc5addd382ee706472d26d9533e7
#
_cell.length_a   1.000
_cell.length_b   1.000
_cell.length_c   1.000
_cell.angle_alpha   90.00
_cell.angle_beta   90.00
_cell.angle_gamma   90.00
#
_symmetry.space_group_name_H-M   'P 1'
#
loop_
_entity.id
_entity.type
_entity.pdbx_description
1 polymer ?
#
loop_
_entity_poly.entity_id
_entity_poly.type
_entity_poly.pdbx_seq_one_letter_code
_entity_poly.pdbx_strand_id
1 'polypeptide(L)'
;MEPQVAFCHNAAGRRIAYMTWGDGALLVVPPGWVSHLELQWHYLGMDAFYAQLAESFRLLFYDRRGCGLSEQARDDFSLDAEIADLETVIDEVAPGEPLSLLGVSQAGPICIAYAAAHPARVARLVLIGAYSTGSAVAPAELRASLVALVHASWGIGAHALASIFVPGDDPAFRRNLARFQREATTKEMAAALLESVYRFDVADRLAAVRAPTLVIHRRGDRAIASRFGAELAAGIAGARLVQLEGDIHFPWLGDWQPIAALIEDFVGGGTPRRARTAEPPASPIEHAQPYRLVHYRVESDPERAACRIAIAQIGEPADLPVPGPGGVFRLPEARVDAVAAKLQRFVERAAEARADLIVFPEMSIDLNHARLASAAQELAHGRRMILVLGGYHDETTRTNVCTVIGPDGLLWRQRKHIPALLRSGTGWVEEPIETPASPIYVVATTHIGRIAIAVCRDFLDLELRVALKNSEPPVDLLLNPSFAPVTADFRAAHFEARRALYTCTVFCNFALFGGSCLESPEKAPPHVDLPAHEERLEVAELPMFAIRAEREAWDARARRRFIQSTRR
;
A
#
# COMPACT_ATOMS: atom_id res chain seq x y z
N MET A 1 17.79 9.75 11.25
CA MET A 1 18.91 8.95 10.66
C MET A 1 18.28 7.72 10.05
N GLU A 2 18.47 7.46 8.78
CA GLU A 2 17.94 6.23 8.16
C GLU A 2 18.66 5.02 8.77
N PRO A 3 17.93 3.95 9.11
CA PRO A 3 18.52 2.76 9.70
C PRO A 3 19.46 2.08 8.69
N GLN A 4 20.70 1.82 9.10
CA GLN A 4 21.69 1.15 8.27
C GLN A 4 21.87 -0.29 8.74
N VAL A 5 21.92 -1.22 7.79
CA VAL A 5 22.20 -2.64 8.07
C VAL A 5 23.70 -2.83 8.33
N ALA A 6 24.00 -3.52 9.41
CA ALA A 6 25.33 -3.96 9.78
C ALA A 6 25.37 -5.49 9.97
N PHE A 7 26.56 -6.05 10.16
CA PHE A 7 26.74 -7.49 10.27
C PHE A 7 27.66 -7.84 11.44
N CYS A 8 27.31 -8.89 12.18
CA CYS A 8 28.18 -9.52 13.17
C CYS A 8 28.31 -11.03 12.86
N HIS A 9 29.17 -11.71 13.60
CA HIS A 9 29.38 -13.15 13.47
C HIS A 9 29.23 -13.84 14.83
N ASN A 10 28.46 -14.92 14.87
CA ASN A 10 28.36 -15.71 16.09
C ASN A 10 29.65 -16.54 16.33
N ALA A 11 29.69 -17.23 17.47
CA ALA A 11 30.85 -18.05 17.87
C ALA A 11 31.25 -19.13 16.86
N ALA A 12 30.32 -19.56 15.98
CA ALA A 12 30.56 -20.49 14.89
C ALA A 12 30.98 -19.80 13.57
N GLY A 13 31.23 -18.47 13.59
CA GLY A 13 31.60 -17.67 12.42
C GLY A 13 30.44 -17.43 11.45
N ARG A 14 29.20 -17.65 11.86
CA ARG A 14 28.02 -17.45 11.02
C ARG A 14 27.58 -16.01 11.05
N ARG A 15 27.32 -15.43 9.87
CA ARG A 15 26.95 -14.02 9.71
C ARG A 15 25.50 -13.77 10.09
N ILE A 16 25.29 -12.71 10.91
CA ILE A 16 23.97 -12.21 11.30
C ILE A 16 23.87 -10.74 10.88
N ALA A 17 22.83 -10.38 10.13
CA ALA A 17 22.52 -9.01 9.76
C ALA A 17 21.68 -8.37 10.86
N TYR A 18 22.00 -7.14 11.24
CA TYR A 18 21.25 -6.38 12.24
C TYR A 18 21.16 -4.91 11.86
N MET A 19 20.26 -4.18 12.51
CA MET A 19 20.14 -2.73 12.38
C MET A 19 19.67 -2.12 13.69
N THR A 20 20.05 -0.85 13.92
CA THR A 20 19.55 -0.05 15.03
C THR A 20 18.81 1.17 14.52
N TRP A 21 17.78 1.60 15.25
CA TRP A 21 16.98 2.77 14.91
C TRP A 21 16.57 3.53 16.17
N GLY A 22 16.77 4.87 16.17
CA GLY A 22 16.51 5.72 17.33
C GLY A 22 17.66 5.77 18.33
N ASP A 23 17.45 6.54 19.39
CA ASP A 23 18.39 6.77 20.49
C ASP A 23 17.69 6.52 21.83
N GLY A 24 18.46 6.25 22.89
CA GLY A 24 17.91 6.02 24.23
C GLY A 24 18.15 4.60 24.76
N ALA A 25 17.30 4.16 25.69
CA ALA A 25 17.40 2.82 26.28
C ALA A 25 17.17 1.74 25.21
N LEU A 26 17.97 0.66 25.28
CA LEU A 26 17.92 -0.39 24.28
C LEU A 26 16.62 -1.22 24.42
N LEU A 27 15.87 -1.29 23.30
CA LEU A 27 14.71 -2.17 23.13
C LEU A 27 15.01 -3.15 21.98
N VAL A 28 15.26 -4.39 22.32
CA VAL A 28 15.57 -5.45 21.36
C VAL A 28 14.28 -6.07 20.85
N VAL A 29 14.16 -6.17 19.54
CA VAL A 29 12.99 -6.72 18.83
C VAL A 29 13.44 -7.95 18.04
N PRO A 30 13.51 -9.15 18.64
CA PRO A 30 13.88 -10.35 17.93
C PRO A 30 12.90 -10.65 16.80
N PRO A 31 13.37 -11.28 15.70
CA PRO A 31 12.54 -11.54 14.52
C PRO A 31 11.40 -12.51 14.80
N GLY A 32 10.32 -12.38 14.04
CA GLY A 32 9.27 -13.40 13.94
C GLY A 32 9.76 -14.67 13.26
N TRP A 33 8.84 -15.52 12.78
CA TRP A 33 9.20 -16.83 12.22
C TRP A 33 10.00 -16.73 10.91
N VAL A 34 9.82 -15.66 10.12
CA VAL A 34 10.67 -15.23 9.02
C VAL A 34 10.93 -13.73 9.10
N SER A 35 12.07 -13.26 8.61
CA SER A 35 12.48 -11.86 8.66
C SER A 35 13.26 -11.43 7.43
N HIS A 36 13.26 -10.14 7.16
CA HIS A 36 14.12 -9.50 6.19
C HIS A 36 14.20 -8.01 6.51
N LEU A 37 15.33 -7.53 6.98
CA LEU A 37 15.53 -6.17 7.51
C LEU A 37 15.15 -5.04 6.55
N GLU A 38 15.25 -5.25 5.23
CA GLU A 38 14.86 -4.25 4.24
C GLU A 38 13.40 -4.44 3.80
N LEU A 39 13.00 -5.68 3.45
CA LEU A 39 11.68 -5.95 2.86
C LEU A 39 10.53 -5.78 3.86
N GLN A 40 10.77 -5.97 5.16
CA GLN A 40 9.72 -5.82 6.18
C GLN A 40 9.12 -4.40 6.19
N TRP A 41 9.91 -3.36 5.99
CA TRP A 41 9.44 -1.98 5.91
C TRP A 41 8.57 -1.76 4.67
N HIS A 42 8.99 -2.34 3.55
CA HIS A 42 8.29 -2.20 2.27
C HIS A 42 6.94 -2.95 2.22
N TYR A 43 6.87 -4.16 2.79
CA TYR A 43 5.69 -5.04 2.64
C TYR A 43 4.75 -5.06 3.83
N LEU A 44 5.23 -4.78 5.05
CA LEU A 44 4.47 -5.05 6.27
C LEU A 44 3.91 -3.80 6.96
N GLY A 45 4.20 -2.60 6.45
CA GLY A 45 3.69 -1.34 6.99
C GLY A 45 4.07 -1.10 8.46
N MET A 46 5.28 -1.50 8.84
CA MET A 46 5.77 -1.43 10.23
C MET A 46 6.27 -0.03 10.61
N ASP A 47 6.49 0.85 9.60
CA ASP A 47 7.21 2.11 9.75
C ASP A 47 6.64 3.01 10.84
N ALA A 48 5.35 3.30 10.81
CA ALA A 48 4.72 4.24 11.74
C ALA A 48 4.81 3.75 13.20
N PHE A 49 4.58 2.45 13.43
CA PHE A 49 4.65 1.84 14.75
C PHE A 49 6.05 1.90 15.34
N TYR A 50 7.07 1.49 14.58
CA TYR A 50 8.44 1.48 15.08
C TYR A 50 9.09 2.86 15.04
N ALA A 51 8.68 3.78 14.16
CA ALA A 51 9.10 5.18 14.20
C ALA A 51 8.68 5.84 15.52
N GLN A 52 7.44 5.62 15.98
CA GLN A 52 7.00 6.11 17.28
C GLN A 52 7.87 5.55 18.42
N LEU A 53 8.13 4.25 18.45
CA LEU A 53 8.97 3.64 19.48
C LEU A 53 10.43 4.15 19.41
N ALA A 54 10.96 4.41 18.21
CA ALA A 54 12.31 4.94 17.99
C ALA A 54 12.49 6.39 18.48
N GLU A 55 11.41 7.13 18.71
CA GLU A 55 11.48 8.44 19.37
C GLU A 55 11.91 8.34 20.84
N SER A 56 11.67 7.19 21.48
CA SER A 56 11.90 6.97 22.91
C SER A 56 12.99 5.94 23.20
N PHE A 57 13.26 5.03 22.26
CA PHE A 57 14.15 3.89 22.46
C PHE A 57 15.14 3.75 21.30
N ARG A 58 16.29 3.16 21.60
CA ARG A 58 17.19 2.60 20.61
C ARG A 58 16.71 1.18 20.27
N LEU A 59 15.99 1.01 19.15
CA LEU A 59 15.50 -0.27 18.67
C LEU A 59 16.63 -1.08 18.07
N LEU A 60 16.69 -2.38 18.36
CA LEU A 60 17.60 -3.34 17.73
C LEU A 60 16.82 -4.45 17.07
N PHE A 61 16.96 -4.56 15.75
CA PHE A 61 16.41 -5.62 14.91
C PHE A 61 17.53 -6.46 14.33
N TYR A 62 17.26 -7.72 14.05
CA TYR A 62 18.17 -8.56 13.28
C TYR A 62 17.41 -9.55 12.42
N ASP A 63 18.06 -10.07 11.38
CA ASP A 63 17.53 -11.16 10.59
C ASP A 63 17.92 -12.51 11.19
N ARG A 64 16.92 -13.37 11.33
CA ARG A 64 17.12 -14.76 11.71
C ARG A 64 18.03 -15.45 10.70
N ARG A 65 18.98 -16.30 11.14
CA ARG A 65 19.72 -17.14 10.19
C ARG A 65 18.78 -18.05 9.42
N GLY A 66 19.02 -18.20 8.10
CA GLY A 66 18.10 -18.82 7.16
C GLY A 66 17.10 -17.84 6.53
N CYS A 67 17.14 -16.55 6.92
CA CYS A 67 16.25 -15.52 6.40
C CYS A 67 17.00 -14.23 6.06
N GLY A 68 16.38 -13.42 5.19
CA GLY A 68 16.79 -12.05 4.92
C GLY A 68 18.24 -11.91 4.50
N LEU A 69 18.94 -10.98 5.14
CA LEU A 69 20.33 -10.65 4.87
C LEU A 69 21.34 -11.45 5.71
N SER A 70 20.87 -12.23 6.70
CA SER A 70 21.70 -13.16 7.47
C SER A 70 22.14 -14.35 6.65
N GLU A 71 23.05 -15.16 7.18
CA GLU A 71 23.52 -16.37 6.52
C GLU A 71 22.34 -17.33 6.22
N GLN A 72 22.22 -17.73 4.97
CA GLN A 72 21.08 -18.53 4.50
C GLN A 72 21.19 -20.00 4.92
N ALA A 73 22.43 -20.52 5.10
CA ALA A 73 22.64 -21.89 5.55
C ALA A 73 22.37 -22.02 7.06
N ARG A 74 21.47 -22.93 7.41
CA ARG A 74 21.12 -23.23 8.80
C ARG A 74 20.74 -24.68 8.96
N ASP A 75 21.31 -25.33 9.95
CA ASP A 75 21.12 -26.73 10.31
C ASP A 75 20.58 -26.93 11.73
N ASP A 76 20.80 -25.97 12.62
CA ASP A 76 20.27 -25.98 14.00
C ASP A 76 19.11 -24.98 14.16
N PHE A 77 17.93 -25.52 14.42
CA PHE A 77 16.67 -24.79 14.67
C PHE A 77 16.22 -24.89 16.13
N SER A 78 17.13 -25.23 17.05
CA SER A 78 16.84 -25.28 18.48
C SER A 78 16.60 -23.90 19.07
N LEU A 79 15.91 -23.86 20.22
CA LEU A 79 15.72 -22.63 20.98
C LEU A 79 17.07 -22.07 21.47
N ASP A 80 18.02 -22.95 21.82
CA ASP A 80 19.34 -22.54 22.30
C ASP A 80 20.16 -21.87 21.19
N ALA A 81 20.02 -22.32 19.93
CA ALA A 81 20.63 -21.65 18.78
C ALA A 81 20.03 -20.25 18.54
N GLU A 82 18.72 -20.06 18.74
CA GLU A 82 18.07 -18.73 18.67
C GLU A 82 18.55 -17.80 19.79
N ILE A 83 18.73 -18.32 21.01
CA ILE A 83 19.23 -17.55 22.13
C ILE A 83 20.69 -17.12 21.89
N ALA A 84 21.53 -18.01 21.37
CA ALA A 84 22.92 -17.71 21.05
C ALA A 84 23.05 -16.64 19.94
N ASP A 85 22.20 -16.69 18.91
CA ASP A 85 22.16 -15.66 17.88
C ASP A 85 21.70 -14.31 18.45
N LEU A 86 20.64 -14.29 19.29
CA LEU A 86 20.17 -13.10 19.99
C LEU A 86 21.26 -12.49 20.88
N GLU A 87 21.96 -13.32 21.67
CA GLU A 87 23.05 -12.89 22.55
C GLU A 87 24.21 -12.27 21.76
N THR A 88 24.59 -12.90 20.64
CA THR A 88 25.62 -12.38 19.73
C THR A 88 25.30 -10.96 19.27
N VAL A 89 24.06 -10.70 18.82
CA VAL A 89 23.67 -9.39 18.32
C VAL A 89 23.56 -8.35 19.45
N ILE A 90 23.09 -8.75 20.63
CA ILE A 90 23.05 -7.89 21.81
C ILE A 90 24.45 -7.49 22.24
N ASP A 91 25.39 -8.44 22.30
CA ASP A 91 26.76 -8.18 22.75
C ASP A 91 27.57 -7.37 21.75
N GLU A 92 27.26 -7.46 20.46
CA GLU A 92 27.82 -6.57 19.42
C GLU A 92 27.40 -5.12 19.61
N VAL A 93 26.10 -4.88 19.91
CA VAL A 93 25.53 -3.53 19.93
C VAL A 93 25.63 -2.85 21.28
N ALA A 94 25.52 -3.62 22.39
CA ALA A 94 25.41 -3.10 23.75
C ALA A 94 26.00 -4.07 24.78
N PRO A 95 27.31 -4.33 24.74
CA PRO A 95 27.97 -5.27 25.63
C PRO A 95 27.79 -4.84 27.10
N GLY A 96 27.15 -5.71 27.89
CA GLY A 96 26.93 -5.49 29.33
C GLY A 96 25.86 -4.45 29.69
N GLU A 97 25.25 -3.74 28.76
CA GLU A 97 24.19 -2.77 29.04
C GLU A 97 22.87 -3.45 29.44
N PRO A 98 22.09 -2.85 30.36
CA PRO A 98 20.69 -3.27 30.57
C PRO A 98 19.86 -3.05 29.31
N LEU A 99 18.94 -3.96 29.04
CA LEU A 99 18.08 -3.90 27.86
C LEU A 99 16.63 -4.26 28.19
N SER A 100 15.71 -3.89 27.30
CA SER A 100 14.35 -4.38 27.31
C SER A 100 14.12 -5.27 26.08
N LEU A 101 13.21 -6.24 26.21
CA LEU A 101 12.87 -7.17 25.12
C LEU A 101 11.41 -6.95 24.69
N LEU A 102 11.19 -6.93 23.38
CA LEU A 102 9.87 -6.92 22.75
C LEU A 102 9.68 -8.19 21.91
N GLY A 103 9.06 -9.21 22.49
CA GLY A 103 8.79 -10.48 21.83
C GLY A 103 7.39 -10.54 21.22
N VAL A 104 7.32 -10.52 19.88
CA VAL A 104 6.07 -10.68 19.13
C VAL A 104 5.97 -12.11 18.61
N SER A 105 4.84 -12.78 18.85
CA SER A 105 4.59 -14.13 18.34
C SER A 105 5.68 -15.12 18.76
N GLN A 106 6.36 -15.76 17.80
CA GLN A 106 7.45 -16.72 18.04
C GLN A 106 8.67 -16.10 18.73
N ALA A 107 8.91 -14.81 18.62
CA ALA A 107 9.96 -14.17 19.41
C ALA A 107 9.68 -14.21 20.93
N GLY A 108 8.43 -14.42 21.33
CA GLY A 108 8.03 -14.55 22.74
C GLY A 108 8.79 -15.63 23.49
N PRO A 109 8.75 -16.91 23.09
CA PRO A 109 9.55 -17.99 23.70
C PRO A 109 11.05 -17.68 23.78
N ILE A 110 11.64 -17.07 22.73
CA ILE A 110 13.05 -16.69 22.72
C ILE A 110 13.33 -15.63 23.79
N CYS A 111 12.50 -14.58 23.86
CA CYS A 111 12.61 -13.52 24.87
C CYS A 111 12.42 -14.06 26.29
N ILE A 112 11.46 -14.97 26.52
CA ILE A 112 11.22 -15.62 27.84
C ILE A 112 12.44 -16.41 28.25
N ALA A 113 12.98 -17.23 27.35
CA ALA A 113 14.14 -18.07 27.66
C ALA A 113 15.39 -17.22 27.97
N TYR A 114 15.63 -16.17 27.18
CA TYR A 114 16.71 -15.22 27.41
C TYR A 114 16.55 -14.48 28.76
N ALA A 115 15.34 -13.96 29.04
CA ALA A 115 15.07 -13.24 30.30
C ALA A 115 15.21 -14.11 31.52
N ALA A 116 14.83 -15.39 31.43
CA ALA A 116 15.01 -16.38 32.51
C ALA A 116 16.50 -16.70 32.76
N ALA A 117 17.31 -16.79 31.69
CA ALA A 117 18.75 -17.06 31.77
C ALA A 117 19.57 -15.84 32.21
N HIS A 118 19.15 -14.63 31.87
CA HIS A 118 19.89 -13.38 32.09
C HIS A 118 19.09 -12.33 32.90
N PRO A 119 18.64 -12.66 34.14
CA PRO A 119 17.74 -11.80 34.92
C PRO A 119 18.34 -10.43 35.28
N ALA A 120 19.67 -10.32 35.33
CA ALA A 120 20.36 -9.05 35.61
C ALA A 120 20.45 -8.11 34.40
N ARG A 121 20.30 -8.62 33.17
CA ARG A 121 20.38 -7.84 31.92
C ARG A 121 19.03 -7.33 31.46
N VAL A 122 17.95 -8.06 31.71
CA VAL A 122 16.63 -7.71 31.19
C VAL A 122 15.89 -6.79 32.15
N ALA A 123 15.81 -5.51 31.81
CA ALA A 123 15.13 -4.49 32.61
C ALA A 123 13.61 -4.58 32.50
N ARG A 124 13.08 -4.88 31.31
CA ARG A 124 11.65 -5.04 31.03
C ARG A 124 11.44 -6.11 29.95
N LEU A 125 10.32 -6.84 30.04
CA LEU A 125 9.89 -7.81 29.03
C LEU A 125 8.48 -7.48 28.55
N VAL A 126 8.32 -7.27 27.24
CA VAL A 126 7.01 -7.08 26.59
C VAL A 126 6.75 -8.27 25.67
N LEU A 127 5.60 -8.89 25.81
CA LEU A 127 5.18 -10.06 25.03
C LEU A 127 3.85 -9.75 24.34
N ILE A 128 3.82 -9.85 23.00
CA ILE A 128 2.63 -9.53 22.21
C ILE A 128 2.23 -10.71 21.34
N GLY A 129 0.99 -11.22 21.48
CA GLY A 129 0.52 -12.36 20.70
C GLY A 129 1.45 -13.57 20.83
N ALA A 130 2.03 -13.78 22.00
CA ALA A 130 3.06 -14.77 22.26
C ALA A 130 2.49 -16.01 22.99
N TYR A 131 3.31 -17.05 23.12
CA TYR A 131 2.98 -18.32 23.75
C TYR A 131 4.18 -18.87 24.52
N SER A 132 3.94 -19.83 25.43
CA SER A 132 5.00 -20.58 26.10
C SER A 132 5.27 -21.95 25.45
N THR A 133 4.22 -22.58 24.90
CA THR A 133 4.29 -23.95 24.38
C THR A 133 3.79 -24.01 22.95
N GLY A 134 4.71 -24.12 21.98
CA GLY A 134 4.41 -24.11 20.56
C GLY A 134 3.55 -25.27 20.08
N SER A 135 3.69 -26.45 20.71
CA SER A 135 2.87 -27.63 20.39
C SER A 135 1.39 -27.46 20.73
N ALA A 136 1.03 -26.49 21.58
CA ALA A 136 -0.35 -26.19 21.97
C ALA A 136 -1.01 -25.12 21.10
N VAL A 137 -0.26 -24.45 20.21
CA VAL A 137 -0.77 -23.34 19.35
C VAL A 137 -1.87 -23.81 18.40
N ALA A 138 -1.74 -25.04 17.86
CA ALA A 138 -2.74 -25.65 16.99
C ALA A 138 -2.76 -27.18 17.15
N PRO A 139 -3.86 -27.86 16.75
CA PRO A 139 -3.92 -29.33 16.72
C PRO A 139 -2.78 -29.94 15.89
N ALA A 140 -2.31 -31.14 16.30
CA ALA A 140 -1.15 -31.79 15.68
C ALA A 140 -1.31 -32.01 14.18
N GLU A 141 -2.50 -32.41 13.71
CA GLU A 141 -2.81 -32.63 12.29
C GLU A 141 -2.75 -31.32 11.50
N LEU A 142 -3.23 -30.20 12.08
CA LEU A 142 -3.18 -28.89 11.42
C LEU A 142 -1.74 -28.40 11.30
N ARG A 143 -0.93 -28.55 12.35
CA ARG A 143 0.49 -28.19 12.34
C ARG A 143 1.25 -28.97 11.26
N ALA A 144 1.07 -30.28 11.22
CA ALA A 144 1.70 -31.15 10.22
C ALA A 144 1.25 -30.77 8.79
N SER A 145 -0.05 -30.48 8.60
CA SER A 145 -0.61 -30.08 7.31
C SER A 145 -0.05 -28.74 6.82
N LEU A 146 0.11 -27.76 7.71
CA LEU A 146 0.68 -26.45 7.35
C LEU A 146 2.15 -26.57 6.97
N VAL A 147 2.95 -27.33 7.71
CA VAL A 147 4.36 -27.60 7.38
C VAL A 147 4.46 -28.33 6.04
N ALA A 148 3.66 -29.36 5.81
CA ALA A 148 3.62 -30.10 4.57
C ALA A 148 3.20 -29.21 3.38
N LEU A 149 2.23 -28.33 3.57
CA LEU A 149 1.79 -27.38 2.56
C LEU A 149 2.90 -26.37 2.17
N VAL A 150 3.61 -25.81 3.14
CA VAL A 150 4.75 -24.92 2.92
C VAL A 150 5.83 -25.66 2.13
N HIS A 151 6.16 -26.89 2.52
CA HIS A 151 7.16 -27.71 1.84
C HIS A 151 6.75 -28.11 0.41
N ALA A 152 5.47 -28.45 0.20
CA ALA A 152 4.96 -28.88 -1.11
C ALA A 152 4.81 -27.68 -2.08
N SER A 153 4.28 -26.55 -1.59
CA SER A 153 4.00 -25.36 -2.40
C SER A 153 4.15 -24.09 -1.59
N TRP A 154 5.34 -23.47 -1.64
CA TRP A 154 5.62 -22.24 -0.89
C TRP A 154 4.65 -21.10 -1.21
N GLY A 155 4.24 -20.99 -2.50
CA GLY A 155 3.25 -19.99 -2.90
C GLY A 155 1.91 -20.12 -2.17
N ILE A 156 1.35 -21.34 -2.15
CA ILE A 156 0.07 -21.63 -1.48
C ILE A 156 0.24 -21.57 0.04
N GLY A 157 1.32 -22.13 0.58
CA GLY A 157 1.63 -22.11 2.01
C GLY A 157 1.75 -20.69 2.57
N ALA A 158 2.47 -19.80 1.86
CA ALA A 158 2.61 -18.41 2.25
C ALA A 158 1.26 -17.65 2.27
N HIS A 159 0.36 -17.92 1.32
CA HIS A 159 -0.98 -17.32 1.31
C HIS A 159 -1.87 -17.87 2.43
N ALA A 160 -1.79 -19.17 2.71
CA ALA A 160 -2.54 -19.79 3.82
C ALA A 160 -2.13 -19.17 5.16
N LEU A 161 -0.82 -19.04 5.42
CA LEU A 161 -0.30 -18.40 6.62
C LEU A 161 -0.67 -16.92 6.70
N ALA A 162 -0.57 -16.17 5.60
CA ALA A 162 -0.99 -14.77 5.55
C ALA A 162 -2.46 -14.60 5.92
N SER A 163 -3.34 -15.52 5.53
CA SER A 163 -4.76 -15.50 5.87
C SER A 163 -5.05 -15.83 7.35
N ILE A 164 -4.16 -16.57 8.00
CA ILE A 164 -4.24 -16.85 9.44
C ILE A 164 -3.79 -15.62 10.25
N PHE A 165 -2.69 -14.98 9.83
CA PHE A 165 -2.12 -13.83 10.55
C PHE A 165 -2.95 -12.56 10.41
N VAL A 166 -3.60 -12.38 9.25
CA VAL A 166 -4.43 -11.21 8.94
C VAL A 166 -5.79 -11.68 8.42
N PRO A 167 -6.70 -12.05 9.33
CA PRO A 167 -8.08 -12.33 8.98
C PRO A 167 -8.78 -11.02 8.56
N GLY A 168 -9.91 -11.14 7.87
CA GLY A 168 -10.65 -9.97 7.39
C GLY A 168 -10.46 -9.70 5.91
N ASP A 169 -10.84 -8.52 5.44
CA ASP A 169 -11.00 -8.24 4.01
C ASP A 169 -9.92 -7.29 3.47
N ASP A 170 -8.65 -7.62 3.77
CA ASP A 170 -7.49 -6.96 3.15
C ASP A 170 -6.68 -7.94 2.28
N PRO A 171 -7.14 -8.23 1.06
CA PRO A 171 -6.44 -9.13 0.15
C PRO A 171 -5.12 -8.57 -0.35
N ALA A 172 -4.95 -7.24 -0.37
CA ALA A 172 -3.72 -6.60 -0.82
C ALA A 172 -2.60 -6.83 0.20
N PHE A 173 -2.87 -6.57 1.48
CA PHE A 173 -1.90 -6.83 2.53
C PHE A 173 -1.55 -8.32 2.64
N ARG A 174 -2.54 -9.24 2.55
CA ARG A 174 -2.27 -10.68 2.52
C ARG A 174 -1.37 -11.11 1.35
N ARG A 175 -1.53 -10.51 0.16
CA ARG A 175 -0.62 -10.75 -0.97
C ARG A 175 0.80 -10.25 -0.68
N ASN A 176 0.92 -9.05 -0.11
CA ASN A 176 2.22 -8.48 0.28
C ASN A 176 2.91 -9.32 1.35
N LEU A 177 2.17 -9.75 2.38
CA LEU A 177 2.70 -10.65 3.43
C LEU A 177 3.13 -12.01 2.85
N ALA A 178 2.33 -12.59 1.96
CA ALA A 178 2.71 -13.84 1.29
C ALA A 178 3.95 -13.67 0.38
N ARG A 179 4.08 -12.51 -0.26
CA ARG A 179 5.26 -12.15 -1.06
C ARG A 179 6.49 -11.96 -0.18
N PHE A 180 6.36 -11.17 0.89
CA PHE A 180 7.41 -10.98 1.90
C PHE A 180 7.96 -12.32 2.40
N GLN A 181 7.07 -13.23 2.81
CA GLN A 181 7.47 -14.55 3.31
C GLN A 181 8.32 -15.32 2.28
N ARG A 182 7.92 -15.29 0.98
CA ARG A 182 8.65 -15.99 -0.09
C ARG A 182 9.98 -15.34 -0.46
N GLU A 183 10.07 -14.02 -0.37
CA GLU A 183 11.31 -13.29 -0.68
C GLU A 183 12.28 -13.31 0.51
N ALA A 184 11.77 -13.48 1.74
CA ALA A 184 12.60 -13.54 2.93
C ALA A 184 13.37 -14.86 3.07
N THR A 185 12.87 -15.99 2.55
CA THR A 185 13.51 -17.30 2.71
C THR A 185 13.05 -18.34 1.70
N THR A 186 13.81 -19.45 1.56
CA THR A 186 13.44 -20.60 0.72
C THR A 186 12.31 -21.43 1.33
N LYS A 187 11.66 -22.29 0.53
CA LYS A 187 10.58 -23.16 1.03
C LYS A 187 11.06 -24.18 2.04
N GLU A 188 12.26 -24.73 1.85
CA GLU A 188 12.87 -25.70 2.75
C GLU A 188 13.14 -25.08 4.12
N MET A 189 13.72 -23.89 4.10
CA MET A 189 13.99 -23.12 5.31
C MET A 189 12.69 -22.68 5.99
N ALA A 190 11.71 -22.18 5.22
CA ALA A 190 10.41 -21.79 5.76
C ALA A 190 9.70 -22.96 6.46
N ALA A 191 9.71 -24.16 5.87
CA ALA A 191 9.12 -25.34 6.48
C ALA A 191 9.83 -25.70 7.80
N ALA A 192 11.17 -25.73 7.82
CA ALA A 192 11.96 -26.03 9.02
C ALA A 192 11.76 -24.97 10.13
N LEU A 193 11.70 -23.69 9.78
CA LEU A 193 11.42 -22.61 10.72
C LEU A 193 9.99 -22.70 11.26
N LEU A 194 8.99 -23.01 10.42
CA LEU A 194 7.62 -23.19 10.89
C LEU A 194 7.50 -24.40 11.84
N GLU A 195 8.21 -25.46 11.55
CA GLU A 195 8.30 -26.62 12.44
C GLU A 195 8.93 -26.25 13.79
N SER A 196 9.98 -25.39 13.80
CA SER A 196 10.60 -24.91 15.05
C SER A 196 9.64 -24.10 15.91
N VAL A 197 8.74 -23.28 15.31
CA VAL A 197 7.65 -22.57 16.03
C VAL A 197 6.86 -23.54 16.91
N TYR A 198 6.53 -24.72 16.38
CA TYR A 198 5.72 -25.71 17.06
C TYR A 198 6.50 -26.56 18.06
N ARG A 199 7.84 -26.52 18.05
CA ARG A 199 8.70 -27.27 18.97
C ARG A 199 9.14 -26.46 20.18
N PHE A 200 9.09 -25.13 20.15
CA PHE A 200 9.52 -24.32 21.28
C PHE A 200 8.61 -24.52 22.47
N ASP A 201 9.22 -24.84 23.62
CA ASP A 201 8.55 -24.96 24.91
C ASP A 201 9.40 -24.29 25.98
N VAL A 202 8.84 -23.31 26.65
CA VAL A 202 9.45 -22.52 27.72
C VAL A 202 8.54 -22.42 28.95
N ALA A 203 7.56 -23.31 29.06
CA ALA A 203 6.60 -23.29 30.15
C ALA A 203 7.28 -23.44 31.52
N ASP A 204 8.33 -24.25 31.60
CA ASP A 204 9.14 -24.45 32.80
C ASP A 204 10.03 -23.24 33.15
N ARG A 205 10.28 -22.35 32.22
CA ARG A 205 11.11 -21.14 32.40
C ARG A 205 10.32 -19.92 32.87
N LEU A 206 8.98 -19.92 32.80
CA LEU A 206 8.14 -18.79 33.16
C LEU A 206 8.38 -18.27 34.57
N ALA A 207 8.46 -19.20 35.55
CA ALA A 207 8.68 -18.86 36.94
C ALA A 207 10.10 -18.31 37.25
N ALA A 208 11.05 -18.50 36.34
CA ALA A 208 12.42 -17.97 36.46
C ALA A 208 12.56 -16.52 35.91
N VAL A 209 11.60 -16.02 35.16
CA VAL A 209 11.60 -14.63 34.67
C VAL A 209 11.47 -13.68 35.86
N ARG A 210 12.45 -12.78 36.02
CA ARG A 210 12.50 -11.76 37.07
C ARG A 210 12.17 -10.36 36.59
N ALA A 211 12.32 -10.11 35.28
CA ALA A 211 12.00 -8.82 34.66
C ALA A 211 10.51 -8.51 34.83
N PRO A 212 10.13 -7.29 35.24
CA PRO A 212 8.76 -6.82 35.08
C PRO A 212 8.25 -7.10 33.68
N THR A 213 7.07 -7.74 33.58
CA THR A 213 6.58 -8.23 32.29
C THR A 213 5.20 -7.66 31.96
N LEU A 214 5.06 -7.16 30.72
CA LEU A 214 3.79 -6.75 30.12
C LEU A 214 3.40 -7.75 29.03
N VAL A 215 2.23 -8.34 29.16
CA VAL A 215 1.64 -9.23 28.15
C VAL A 215 0.48 -8.49 27.47
N ILE A 216 0.54 -8.35 26.15
CA ILE A 216 -0.51 -7.73 25.34
C ILE A 216 -1.07 -8.78 24.39
N HIS A 217 -2.40 -8.91 24.29
CA HIS A 217 -3.02 -9.88 23.40
C HIS A 217 -4.34 -9.36 22.84
N ARG A 218 -4.58 -9.50 21.53
CA ARG A 218 -5.90 -9.24 20.95
C ARG A 218 -6.82 -10.45 21.16
N ARG A 219 -8.08 -10.22 21.55
CA ARG A 219 -9.03 -11.29 21.91
C ARG A 219 -9.35 -12.22 20.76
N GLY A 220 -9.44 -11.70 19.55
CA GLY A 220 -9.77 -12.43 18.33
C GLY A 220 -8.59 -12.96 17.55
N ASP A 221 -7.35 -12.86 18.07
CA ASP A 221 -6.15 -13.35 17.38
C ASP A 221 -6.31 -14.83 16.99
N ARG A 222 -6.23 -15.10 15.68
CA ARG A 222 -6.43 -16.45 15.13
C ARG A 222 -5.13 -17.23 14.96
N ALA A 223 -3.99 -16.53 14.93
CA ALA A 223 -2.69 -17.18 14.84
C ALA A 223 -2.28 -17.77 16.19
N ILE A 224 -2.41 -16.96 17.25
CA ILE A 224 -2.12 -17.34 18.62
C ILE A 224 -3.32 -16.94 19.48
N ALA A 225 -4.09 -17.92 19.94
CA ALA A 225 -5.30 -17.64 20.72
C ALA A 225 -4.99 -16.88 22.02
N SER A 226 -5.85 -15.93 22.40
CA SER A 226 -5.62 -15.00 23.53
C SER A 226 -5.48 -15.71 24.90
N ARG A 227 -5.91 -16.97 25.03
CA ARG A 227 -5.65 -17.79 26.23
C ARG A 227 -4.16 -17.94 26.54
N PHE A 228 -3.29 -17.99 25.51
CA PHE A 228 -1.83 -18.08 25.70
C PHE A 228 -1.26 -16.84 26.38
N GLY A 229 -1.79 -15.65 26.08
CA GLY A 229 -1.44 -14.44 26.81
C GLY A 229 -1.83 -14.51 28.29
N ALA A 230 -2.99 -15.10 28.62
CA ALA A 230 -3.41 -15.34 30.00
C ALA A 230 -2.51 -16.37 30.71
N GLU A 231 -2.12 -17.45 30.02
CA GLU A 231 -1.17 -18.45 30.52
C GLU A 231 0.21 -17.83 30.83
N LEU A 232 0.74 -16.99 29.93
CA LEU A 232 2.00 -16.27 30.16
C LEU A 232 1.91 -15.36 31.40
N ALA A 233 0.84 -14.58 31.51
CA ALA A 233 0.65 -13.68 32.63
C ALA A 233 0.45 -14.42 33.98
N ALA A 234 -0.17 -15.58 33.94
CA ALA A 234 -0.30 -16.45 35.14
C ALA A 234 1.00 -17.14 35.54
N GLY A 235 1.86 -17.49 34.57
CA GLY A 235 3.12 -18.19 34.78
C GLY A 235 4.30 -17.31 35.21
N ILE A 236 4.27 -16.01 34.85
CA ILE A 236 5.34 -15.06 35.17
C ILE A 236 4.93 -14.18 36.36
N ALA A 237 5.73 -14.21 37.41
CA ALA A 237 5.41 -13.48 38.64
C ALA A 237 5.32 -11.98 38.41
N GLY A 238 4.20 -11.36 38.79
CA GLY A 238 3.96 -9.90 38.65
C GLY A 238 3.71 -9.43 37.21
N ALA A 239 3.49 -10.34 36.26
CA ALA A 239 3.16 -9.96 34.91
C ALA A 239 1.79 -9.27 34.83
N ARG A 240 1.72 -8.19 34.03
CA ARG A 240 0.50 -7.45 33.73
C ARG A 240 -0.06 -7.90 32.38
N LEU A 241 -1.32 -8.37 32.35
CA LEU A 241 -2.04 -8.71 31.13
C LEU A 241 -2.90 -7.54 30.67
N VAL A 242 -2.77 -7.16 29.39
CA VAL A 242 -3.67 -6.25 28.69
C VAL A 242 -4.28 -6.96 27.49
N GLN A 243 -5.60 -7.14 27.53
CA GLN A 243 -6.34 -7.70 26.42
C GLN A 243 -7.00 -6.59 25.62
N LEU A 244 -6.75 -6.56 24.31
CA LEU A 244 -7.30 -5.59 23.38
C LEU A 244 -8.33 -6.26 22.46
N GLU A 245 -9.25 -5.45 21.94
CA GLU A 245 -10.17 -5.93 20.90
C GLU A 245 -9.44 -6.06 19.56
N GLY A 246 -10.00 -6.85 18.64
CA GLY A 246 -9.46 -7.10 17.30
C GLY A 246 -8.97 -8.53 17.12
N ASP A 247 -8.70 -8.89 15.87
CA ASP A 247 -8.36 -10.25 15.43
C ASP A 247 -7.05 -10.34 14.61
N ILE A 248 -6.40 -9.19 14.36
CA ILE A 248 -5.13 -9.12 13.62
C ILE A 248 -3.97 -9.53 14.55
N HIS A 249 -3.12 -10.44 14.07
CA HIS A 249 -1.99 -10.95 14.86
C HIS A 249 -0.86 -9.92 15.06
N PHE A 250 -0.56 -9.11 14.04
CA PHE A 250 0.57 -8.17 14.08
C PHE A 250 0.25 -6.90 14.89
N PRO A 251 1.11 -6.48 15.85
CA PRO A 251 0.85 -5.32 16.71
C PRO A 251 0.82 -3.98 15.96
N TRP A 252 1.51 -3.84 14.84
CA TRP A 252 1.62 -2.62 14.04
C TRP A 252 0.50 -2.41 13.04
N LEU A 253 -0.49 -3.33 12.95
CA LEU A 253 -1.64 -3.21 12.07
C LEU A 253 -2.92 -2.89 12.82
N GLY A 254 -3.86 -2.25 12.12
CA GLY A 254 -5.12 -1.82 12.70
C GLY A 254 -4.92 -0.70 13.72
N ASP A 255 -5.64 -0.74 14.83
CA ASP A 255 -5.47 0.20 15.94
C ASP A 255 -4.22 -0.17 16.76
N TRP A 256 -3.07 0.31 16.30
CA TRP A 256 -1.76 0.02 16.88
C TRP A 256 -1.27 1.06 17.90
N GLN A 257 -1.79 2.29 17.86
CA GLN A 257 -1.35 3.39 18.71
C GLN A 257 -1.47 3.07 20.21
N PRO A 258 -2.57 2.45 20.70
CA PRO A 258 -2.64 2.02 22.09
C PRO A 258 -1.56 1.01 22.47
N ILE A 259 -1.14 0.13 21.54
CA ILE A 259 -0.07 -0.84 21.79
C ILE A 259 1.26 -0.14 21.95
N ALA A 260 1.59 0.80 21.05
CA ALA A 260 2.82 1.59 21.14
C ALA A 260 2.88 2.39 22.46
N ALA A 261 1.78 3.06 22.81
CA ALA A 261 1.69 3.82 24.07
C ALA A 261 1.86 2.93 25.32
N LEU A 262 1.31 1.72 25.33
CA LEU A 262 1.50 0.75 26.42
C LEU A 262 2.97 0.31 26.54
N ILE A 263 3.67 0.12 25.42
CA ILE A 263 5.10 -0.21 25.41
C ILE A 263 5.92 0.96 25.95
N GLU A 264 5.67 2.18 25.46
CA GLU A 264 6.37 3.40 25.91
C GLU A 264 6.20 3.64 27.40
N ASP A 265 4.98 3.56 27.93
CA ASP A 265 4.70 3.72 29.36
C ASP A 265 5.40 2.64 30.20
N PHE A 266 5.32 1.38 29.78
CA PHE A 266 5.85 0.28 30.53
C PHE A 266 7.39 0.21 30.49
N VAL A 267 8.02 0.38 29.33
CA VAL A 267 9.47 0.30 29.16
C VAL A 267 10.15 1.58 29.66
N GLY A 268 9.51 2.73 29.45
CA GLY A 268 10.00 4.04 29.91
C GLY A 268 9.93 4.22 31.43
N GLY A 269 9.40 3.27 32.20
CA GLY A 269 9.42 3.24 33.67
C GLY A 269 8.49 4.25 34.35
N GLY A 270 7.42 4.68 33.68
CA GLY A 270 6.47 5.63 34.25
C GLY A 270 7.07 7.01 34.57
N THR A 271 8.27 7.30 34.07
CA THR A 271 8.78 8.68 34.10
C THR A 271 7.87 9.49 33.19
N PRO A 272 7.14 10.51 33.72
CA PRO A 272 6.30 11.28 32.85
C PRO A 272 7.20 11.88 31.79
N ARG A 273 7.03 11.45 30.53
CA ARG A 273 7.52 12.19 29.37
C ARG A 273 7.28 13.66 29.70
N ARG A 274 8.35 14.47 29.78
CA ARG A 274 8.23 15.91 30.05
C ARG A 274 7.11 16.38 29.15
N ALA A 275 5.96 16.66 29.74
CA ALA A 275 4.78 17.03 29.01
C ALA A 275 5.20 18.23 28.15
N ARG A 276 5.45 18.00 26.86
CA ARG A 276 5.12 19.06 25.91
C ARG A 276 3.68 19.32 26.28
N THR A 277 3.45 20.51 26.84
CA THR A 277 2.10 20.99 27.14
C THR A 277 1.20 20.41 26.07
N ALA A 278 0.40 19.43 26.48
CA ALA A 278 -0.60 18.89 25.61
C ALA A 278 -1.49 20.09 25.31
N GLU A 279 -1.31 20.67 24.15
CA GLU A 279 -2.41 21.30 23.50
C GLU A 279 -3.55 20.28 23.59
N PRO A 280 -4.76 20.69 24.01
CA PRO A 280 -5.91 19.79 24.05
C PRO A 280 -5.90 19.02 22.71
N PRO A 281 -6.20 17.71 22.70
CA PRO A 281 -6.07 16.92 21.50
C PRO A 281 -6.61 17.75 20.36
N ALA A 282 -5.73 18.21 19.51
CA ALA A 282 -6.08 18.89 18.30
C ALA A 282 -7.17 18.01 17.70
N SER A 283 -8.26 18.62 17.31
CA SER A 283 -9.39 18.03 16.59
C SER A 283 -8.98 16.77 15.85
N PRO A 284 -9.78 15.69 15.87
CA PRO A 284 -9.40 14.34 15.45
C PRO A 284 -8.38 14.41 14.34
N ILE A 285 -7.23 13.74 14.50
CA ILE A 285 -6.08 13.83 13.60
C ILE A 285 -6.67 13.86 12.20
N GLU A 286 -6.74 15.05 11.62
CA GLU A 286 -6.91 15.17 10.19
C GLU A 286 -5.70 14.40 9.67
N HIS A 287 -5.94 13.17 9.19
CA HIS A 287 -4.96 12.50 8.36
C HIS A 287 -4.61 13.54 7.33
N ALA A 288 -3.40 14.08 7.39
CA ALA A 288 -2.91 14.99 6.37
C ALA A 288 -3.12 14.20 5.08
N GLN A 289 -4.21 14.52 4.36
CA GLN A 289 -4.54 13.80 3.14
C GLN A 289 -3.34 14.02 2.24
N PRO A 290 -2.65 12.97 1.77
CA PRO A 290 -1.45 13.12 0.95
C PRO A 290 -1.77 13.89 -0.33
N TYR A 291 -3.05 14.00 -0.66
CA TYR A 291 -3.59 14.68 -1.84
C TYR A 291 -4.50 15.83 -1.45
N ARG A 292 -4.26 17.00 -2.05
CA ARG A 292 -5.16 18.16 -1.95
C ARG A 292 -6.15 18.14 -3.10
N LEU A 293 -7.45 17.98 -2.80
CA LEU A 293 -8.52 18.13 -3.78
C LEU A 293 -8.91 19.60 -3.90
N VAL A 294 -9.01 20.09 -5.14
CA VAL A 294 -9.44 21.45 -5.46
C VAL A 294 -10.66 21.39 -6.37
N HIS A 295 -11.78 21.97 -5.90
CA HIS A 295 -13.03 21.96 -6.63
C HIS A 295 -13.18 23.21 -7.48
N TYR A 296 -13.38 23.02 -8.79
CA TYR A 296 -13.65 24.10 -9.75
C TYR A 296 -15.04 23.93 -10.35
N ARG A 297 -15.75 25.03 -10.51
CA ARG A 297 -16.87 25.08 -11.46
C ARG A 297 -16.33 25.68 -12.76
N VAL A 298 -16.18 24.85 -13.80
CA VAL A 298 -15.64 25.26 -15.10
C VAL A 298 -16.73 25.63 -16.09
N GLU A 299 -17.96 25.16 -15.85
CA GLU A 299 -19.14 25.49 -16.66
C GLU A 299 -20.33 25.79 -15.77
N SER A 300 -21.21 26.70 -16.23
CA SER A 300 -22.44 27.10 -15.54
C SER A 300 -23.68 26.34 -16.00
N ASP A 301 -23.56 25.50 -17.02
CA ASP A 301 -24.67 24.74 -17.57
C ASP A 301 -25.23 23.73 -16.57
N PRO A 302 -26.54 23.45 -16.61
CA PRO A 302 -27.13 22.44 -15.74
C PRO A 302 -26.59 21.05 -16.09
N GLU A 303 -26.38 20.24 -15.07
CA GLU A 303 -25.94 18.86 -15.24
C GLU A 303 -26.96 18.03 -16.04
N ARG A 304 -26.42 17.23 -16.97
CA ARG A 304 -27.25 16.35 -17.81
C ARG A 304 -27.69 15.10 -17.09
N ALA A 305 -28.86 14.60 -17.45
CA ALA A 305 -29.41 13.32 -16.94
C ALA A 305 -28.58 12.14 -17.46
N ALA A 306 -28.12 12.21 -18.70
CA ALA A 306 -27.21 11.24 -19.32
C ALA A 306 -26.12 11.97 -20.10
N CYS A 307 -24.96 11.33 -20.27
CA CYS A 307 -23.87 11.84 -21.07
C CYS A 307 -23.26 10.76 -21.97
N ARG A 308 -22.67 11.17 -23.09
CA ARG A 308 -21.95 10.30 -24.02
C ARG A 308 -20.47 10.53 -23.93
N ILE A 309 -19.73 9.50 -23.58
CA ILE A 309 -18.28 9.51 -23.43
C ILE A 309 -17.66 8.80 -24.64
N ALA A 310 -16.78 9.48 -25.36
CA ALA A 310 -16.00 8.92 -26.45
C ALA A 310 -14.60 8.54 -25.92
N ILE A 311 -14.19 7.30 -26.12
CA ILE A 311 -12.87 6.78 -25.78
C ILE A 311 -12.09 6.63 -27.08
N ALA A 312 -11.06 7.44 -27.24
CA ALA A 312 -10.22 7.49 -28.44
C ALA A 312 -8.93 6.69 -28.20
N GLN A 313 -8.95 5.37 -28.35
CA GLN A 313 -7.75 4.55 -28.30
C GLN A 313 -6.94 4.79 -29.58
N ILE A 314 -5.86 5.60 -29.48
CA ILE A 314 -4.94 5.90 -30.58
C ILE A 314 -3.49 5.61 -30.19
N GLY A 315 -2.59 5.55 -31.17
CA GLY A 315 -1.16 5.38 -30.98
C GLY A 315 -0.60 4.11 -31.62
N GLU A 316 0.03 4.28 -32.77
CA GLU A 316 0.75 3.23 -33.49
C GLU A 316 2.20 3.09 -32.97
N PRO A 317 2.92 2.02 -33.31
CA PRO A 317 4.35 1.89 -32.99
C PRO A 317 5.22 3.06 -33.46
N ALA A 318 4.85 3.69 -34.57
CA ALA A 318 5.55 4.88 -35.08
C ALA A 318 5.29 6.15 -34.25
N ASP A 319 4.23 6.18 -33.45
CA ASP A 319 3.88 7.30 -32.56
C ASP A 319 4.49 7.17 -31.17
N LEU A 320 5.27 6.09 -30.92
CA LEU A 320 5.94 5.93 -29.64
C LEU A 320 6.83 7.12 -29.31
N PRO A 321 6.72 7.67 -28.09
CA PRO A 321 7.52 8.79 -27.68
C PRO A 321 9.01 8.43 -27.62
N VAL A 322 9.85 9.39 -27.99
CA VAL A 322 11.30 9.28 -27.97
C VAL A 322 11.90 10.25 -26.96
N PRO A 323 13.09 9.96 -26.41
CA PRO A 323 13.77 10.90 -25.53
C PRO A 323 14.06 12.23 -26.26
N GLY A 324 13.59 13.34 -25.68
CA GLY A 324 13.83 14.70 -26.13
C GLY A 324 14.84 15.44 -25.24
N PRO A 325 14.98 16.77 -25.42
CA PRO A 325 15.84 17.60 -24.59
C PRO A 325 15.51 17.46 -23.10
N GLY A 326 16.55 17.39 -22.26
CA GLY A 326 16.38 17.23 -20.80
C GLY A 326 15.85 15.88 -20.33
N GLY A 327 15.76 14.88 -21.24
CA GLY A 327 15.31 13.52 -20.93
C GLY A 327 13.79 13.32 -20.95
N VAL A 328 13.01 14.38 -21.18
CA VAL A 328 11.54 14.27 -21.31
C VAL A 328 11.18 13.53 -22.60
N PHE A 329 10.08 12.79 -22.57
CA PHE A 329 9.61 12.07 -23.75
C PHE A 329 8.78 12.96 -24.67
N ARG A 330 9.02 12.85 -25.99
CA ARG A 330 8.40 13.68 -27.03
C ARG A 330 7.86 12.85 -28.18
N LEU A 331 6.76 13.31 -28.77
CA LEU A 331 6.31 12.78 -30.06
C LEU A 331 7.38 13.09 -31.13
N PRO A 332 7.82 12.11 -31.96
CA PRO A 332 8.72 12.39 -33.07
C PRO A 332 8.17 13.43 -34.02
N GLU A 333 8.97 14.45 -34.41
CA GLU A 333 8.58 15.54 -35.31
C GLU A 333 7.94 15.02 -36.60
N ALA A 334 8.48 13.95 -37.17
CA ALA A 334 7.96 13.33 -38.39
C ALA A 334 6.53 12.76 -38.25
N ARG A 335 6.02 12.65 -37.04
CA ARG A 335 4.69 12.10 -36.75
C ARG A 335 3.63 13.16 -36.46
N VAL A 336 4.03 14.42 -36.26
CA VAL A 336 3.14 15.50 -35.82
C VAL A 336 1.94 15.66 -36.75
N ASP A 337 2.15 15.67 -38.07
CA ASP A 337 1.07 15.81 -39.06
C ASP A 337 0.13 14.61 -39.07
N ALA A 338 0.66 13.41 -38.93
CA ALA A 338 -0.14 12.19 -38.87
C ALA A 338 -1.01 12.15 -37.59
N VAL A 339 -0.45 12.55 -36.44
CA VAL A 339 -1.17 12.63 -35.18
C VAL A 339 -2.21 13.77 -35.20
N ALA A 340 -1.92 14.92 -35.82
CA ALA A 340 -2.89 16.00 -36.05
C ALA A 340 -4.10 15.52 -36.88
N ALA A 341 -3.85 14.76 -37.95
CA ALA A 341 -4.92 14.17 -38.75
C ALA A 341 -5.74 13.12 -37.97
N LYS A 342 -5.09 12.31 -37.08
CA LYS A 342 -5.78 11.41 -36.18
C LYS A 342 -6.66 12.17 -35.19
N LEU A 343 -6.14 13.20 -34.54
CA LEU A 343 -6.87 14.05 -33.61
C LEU A 343 -8.12 14.60 -34.28
N GLN A 344 -7.98 15.20 -35.46
CA GLN A 344 -9.10 15.74 -36.23
C GLN A 344 -10.15 14.67 -36.53
N ARG A 345 -9.75 13.55 -37.10
CA ARG A 345 -10.65 12.45 -37.47
C ARG A 345 -11.44 11.90 -36.26
N PHE A 346 -10.78 11.72 -35.12
CA PHE A 346 -11.43 11.17 -33.93
C PHE A 346 -12.37 12.17 -33.27
N VAL A 347 -12.01 13.46 -33.20
CA VAL A 347 -12.87 14.53 -32.69
C VAL A 347 -14.12 14.71 -33.57
N GLU A 348 -13.96 14.71 -34.90
CA GLU A 348 -15.11 14.81 -35.84
C GLU A 348 -16.07 13.61 -35.67
N ARG A 349 -15.57 12.40 -35.62
CA ARG A 349 -16.40 11.20 -35.39
C ARG A 349 -17.09 11.21 -34.02
N ALA A 350 -16.43 11.69 -32.97
CA ALA A 350 -17.04 11.85 -31.66
C ALA A 350 -18.16 12.91 -31.69
N ALA A 351 -17.97 13.99 -32.41
CA ALA A 351 -18.99 15.04 -32.62
C ALA A 351 -20.19 14.51 -33.40
N GLU A 352 -19.97 13.75 -34.49
CA GLU A 352 -21.04 13.07 -35.23
C GLU A 352 -21.87 12.11 -34.33
N ALA A 353 -21.20 11.41 -33.43
CA ALA A 353 -21.83 10.55 -32.42
C ALA A 353 -22.47 11.34 -31.26
N ARG A 354 -22.41 12.67 -31.28
CA ARG A 354 -22.91 13.58 -30.23
C ARG A 354 -22.29 13.28 -28.86
N ALA A 355 -20.99 13.02 -28.84
CA ALA A 355 -20.27 12.86 -27.58
C ALA A 355 -20.20 14.20 -26.82
N ASP A 356 -20.35 14.14 -25.50
CA ASP A 356 -20.20 15.27 -24.60
C ASP A 356 -18.73 15.45 -24.15
N LEU A 357 -17.96 14.34 -24.19
CA LEU A 357 -16.56 14.30 -23.85
C LEU A 357 -15.82 13.28 -24.71
N ILE A 358 -14.60 13.61 -25.11
CA ILE A 358 -13.66 12.65 -25.71
C ILE A 358 -12.37 12.61 -24.88
N VAL A 359 -11.88 11.39 -24.62
CA VAL A 359 -10.61 11.18 -23.91
C VAL A 359 -9.59 10.47 -24.80
N PHE A 360 -8.37 11.00 -24.82
CA PHE A 360 -7.20 10.47 -25.52
C PHE A 360 -6.19 9.85 -24.54
N PRO A 361 -5.36 8.88 -24.97
CA PRO A 361 -4.35 8.26 -24.12
C PRO A 361 -3.23 9.23 -23.70
N GLU A 362 -2.54 8.90 -22.63
CA GLU A 362 -1.27 9.51 -22.26
C GLU A 362 -0.24 9.31 -23.38
N MET A 363 0.65 10.29 -23.61
CA MET A 363 1.70 10.33 -24.64
C MET A 363 1.21 10.29 -26.09
N SER A 364 -0.08 10.42 -26.34
CA SER A 364 -0.61 10.38 -27.70
C SER A 364 -0.71 11.75 -28.37
N ILE A 365 -0.92 12.82 -27.60
CA ILE A 365 -1.06 14.20 -28.09
C ILE A 365 -0.04 15.10 -27.38
N ASP A 366 1.06 15.41 -28.05
CA ASP A 366 2.15 16.23 -27.49
C ASP A 366 1.93 17.71 -27.81
N LEU A 367 1.41 18.47 -26.85
CA LEU A 367 1.10 19.89 -27.02
C LEU A 367 2.32 20.84 -27.00
N ASN A 368 3.55 20.32 -26.83
CA ASN A 368 4.73 21.15 -27.12
C ASN A 368 4.86 21.46 -28.63
N HIS A 369 4.25 20.64 -29.48
CA HIS A 369 4.17 20.95 -30.91
C HIS A 369 3.04 21.96 -31.18
N ALA A 370 3.40 23.18 -31.63
CA ALA A 370 2.44 24.27 -31.88
C ALA A 370 1.28 23.83 -32.80
N ARG A 371 1.57 22.97 -33.80
CA ARG A 371 0.56 22.44 -34.71
C ARG A 371 -0.51 21.62 -34.01
N LEU A 372 -0.13 20.75 -33.05
CA LEU A 372 -1.09 19.97 -32.28
C LEU A 372 -1.87 20.84 -31.28
N ALA A 373 -1.20 21.82 -30.67
CA ALA A 373 -1.85 22.77 -29.79
C ALA A 373 -2.91 23.61 -30.50
N SER A 374 -2.58 24.15 -31.70
CA SER A 374 -3.53 24.92 -32.53
C SER A 374 -4.68 24.05 -33.03
N ALA A 375 -4.39 22.85 -33.54
CA ALA A 375 -5.42 21.93 -34.01
C ALA A 375 -6.41 21.52 -32.86
N ALA A 376 -5.92 21.27 -31.66
CA ALA A 376 -6.77 20.95 -30.54
C ALA A 376 -7.71 22.11 -30.16
N GLN A 377 -7.23 23.35 -30.18
CA GLN A 377 -8.04 24.53 -29.90
C GLN A 377 -9.09 24.80 -31.00
N GLU A 378 -8.70 24.68 -32.27
CA GLU A 378 -9.62 24.82 -33.39
C GLU A 378 -10.72 23.77 -33.38
N LEU A 379 -10.38 22.54 -33.07
CA LEU A 379 -11.33 21.41 -32.96
C LEU A 379 -12.29 21.55 -31.78
N ALA A 380 -11.86 22.14 -30.66
CA ALA A 380 -12.72 22.41 -29.52
C ALA A 380 -13.66 23.58 -29.75
N HIS A 381 -13.19 24.61 -30.49
CA HIS A 381 -13.93 25.86 -30.70
C HIS A 381 -15.31 25.63 -31.30
N GLY A 382 -16.34 26.21 -30.67
CA GLY A 382 -17.73 26.12 -31.12
C GLY A 382 -18.38 24.74 -31.00
N ARG A 383 -17.65 23.71 -30.51
CA ARG A 383 -18.20 22.39 -30.23
C ARG A 383 -18.51 22.26 -28.75
N ARG A 384 -19.72 21.86 -28.42
CA ARG A 384 -20.15 21.64 -27.03
C ARG A 384 -19.67 20.28 -26.54
N MET A 385 -18.36 20.03 -26.67
CA MET A 385 -17.70 18.77 -26.28
C MET A 385 -16.39 19.09 -25.55
N ILE A 386 -16.14 18.40 -24.44
CA ILE A 386 -14.90 18.51 -23.69
C ILE A 386 -13.85 17.58 -24.30
N LEU A 387 -12.66 18.10 -24.60
CA LEU A 387 -11.51 17.34 -25.09
C LEU A 387 -10.52 17.11 -23.94
N VAL A 388 -10.28 15.86 -23.56
CA VAL A 388 -9.24 15.44 -22.61
C VAL A 388 -8.09 14.86 -23.43
N LEU A 389 -7.00 15.62 -23.58
CA LEU A 389 -5.95 15.36 -24.57
C LEU A 389 -4.88 14.37 -24.11
N GLY A 390 -5.16 13.64 -23.01
CA GLY A 390 -4.18 12.74 -22.40
C GLY A 390 -3.05 13.50 -21.70
N GLY A 391 -2.05 12.76 -21.21
CA GLY A 391 -0.86 13.33 -20.61
C GLY A 391 0.27 13.48 -21.63
N TYR A 392 1.09 14.52 -21.50
CA TYR A 392 2.34 14.68 -22.24
C TYR A 392 3.40 15.33 -21.35
N HIS A 393 4.67 15.15 -21.66
CA HIS A 393 5.76 15.80 -20.91
C HIS A 393 5.91 17.24 -21.39
N ASP A 394 5.52 18.20 -20.54
CA ASP A 394 5.76 19.62 -20.79
C ASP A 394 7.25 19.94 -20.61
N GLU A 395 7.90 20.43 -21.68
CA GLU A 395 9.35 20.72 -21.71
C GLU A 395 9.74 21.82 -20.73
N THR A 396 8.86 22.80 -20.53
CA THR A 396 9.15 23.99 -19.71
C THR A 396 9.11 23.66 -18.23
N THR A 397 8.09 22.91 -17.82
CA THR A 397 7.84 22.58 -16.40
C THR A 397 8.38 21.22 -16.01
N ARG A 398 8.83 20.41 -16.97
CA ARG A 398 9.28 19.02 -16.77
C ARG A 398 8.27 18.14 -16.04
N THR A 399 7.00 18.41 -16.23
CA THR A 399 5.91 17.65 -15.61
C THR A 399 5.12 16.90 -16.68
N ASN A 400 4.50 15.78 -16.31
CA ASN A 400 3.51 15.13 -17.16
C ASN A 400 2.15 15.79 -16.92
N VAL A 401 1.56 16.36 -17.96
CA VAL A 401 0.36 17.21 -17.86
C VAL A 401 -0.73 16.74 -18.80
N CYS A 402 -1.89 16.41 -18.25
CA CYS A 402 -3.13 16.23 -19.00
C CYS A 402 -3.85 17.57 -19.15
N THR A 403 -4.09 17.99 -20.39
CA THR A 403 -4.76 19.25 -20.72
C THR A 403 -6.20 18.99 -21.13
N VAL A 404 -7.13 19.77 -20.57
CA VAL A 404 -8.56 19.70 -20.86
C VAL A 404 -9.03 21.00 -21.49
N ILE A 405 -9.64 20.88 -22.66
CA ILE A 405 -10.11 22.02 -23.49
C ILE A 405 -11.62 21.89 -23.69
N GLY A 406 -12.31 23.00 -23.57
CA GLY A 406 -13.74 23.14 -23.88
C GLY A 406 -13.98 24.13 -25.05
N PRO A 407 -15.24 24.47 -25.32
CA PRO A 407 -15.63 25.35 -26.45
C PRO A 407 -14.93 26.70 -26.47
N ASP A 408 -14.66 27.25 -25.30
CA ASP A 408 -14.07 28.59 -25.12
C ASP A 408 -12.57 28.53 -24.81
N GLY A 409 -11.93 27.37 -24.90
CA GLY A 409 -10.50 27.18 -24.70
C GLY A 409 -10.15 26.28 -23.51
N LEU A 410 -9.01 26.59 -22.89
CA LEU A 410 -8.48 25.79 -21.77
C LEU A 410 -9.42 25.82 -20.56
N LEU A 411 -9.89 24.66 -20.11
CA LEU A 411 -10.68 24.52 -18.91
C LEU A 411 -9.80 24.31 -17.66
N TRP A 412 -8.94 23.28 -17.67
CA TRP A 412 -7.95 23.04 -16.60
C TRP A 412 -6.83 22.13 -17.09
N ARG A 413 -5.81 21.99 -16.24
CA ARG A 413 -4.71 21.03 -16.41
C ARG A 413 -4.59 20.17 -15.18
N GLN A 414 -4.38 18.86 -15.37
CA GLN A 414 -4.06 17.91 -14.31
C GLN A 414 -2.66 17.38 -14.49
N ARG A 415 -1.80 17.55 -13.48
CA ARG A 415 -0.46 16.98 -13.47
C ARG A 415 -0.52 15.53 -13.00
N LYS A 416 0.34 14.70 -13.56
CA LYS A 416 0.67 13.39 -13.03
C LYS A 416 1.61 13.54 -11.84
N HIS A 417 1.42 12.74 -10.82
CA HIS A 417 2.17 12.86 -9.57
C HIS A 417 3.03 11.66 -9.26
N ILE A 418 2.72 10.49 -9.81
CA ILE A 418 3.47 9.25 -9.57
C ILE A 418 4.22 8.86 -10.85
N PRO A 419 5.57 9.00 -10.88
CA PRO A 419 6.36 8.63 -12.03
C PRO A 419 6.17 7.15 -12.38
N ALA A 420 6.14 6.84 -13.67
CA ALA A 420 6.15 5.47 -14.14
C ALA A 420 7.56 4.87 -14.05
N LEU A 421 7.64 3.56 -13.82
CA LEU A 421 8.88 2.79 -13.99
C LEU A 421 8.86 2.17 -15.37
N LEU A 422 9.76 2.60 -16.22
CA LEU A 422 9.89 2.17 -17.61
C LEU A 422 11.05 1.17 -17.73
N ARG A 423 10.84 0.10 -18.46
CA ARG A 423 11.92 -0.86 -18.73
C ARG A 423 12.77 -0.37 -19.89
N SER A 424 14.06 -0.15 -19.65
CA SER A 424 15.04 0.23 -20.68
C SER A 424 16.19 -0.78 -20.71
N GLY A 425 16.24 -1.62 -21.73
CA GLY A 425 17.23 -2.69 -21.81
C GLY A 425 17.11 -3.69 -20.64
N THR A 426 18.17 -3.83 -19.85
CA THR A 426 18.22 -4.69 -18.66
C THR A 426 17.83 -3.97 -17.36
N GLY A 427 17.60 -2.66 -17.40
CA GLY A 427 17.33 -1.82 -16.22
C GLY A 427 15.92 -1.24 -16.19
N TRP A 428 15.57 -0.65 -15.05
CA TRP A 428 14.39 0.20 -14.88
C TRP A 428 14.81 1.66 -14.87
N VAL A 429 14.08 2.50 -15.58
CA VAL A 429 14.25 3.94 -15.62
C VAL A 429 12.97 4.58 -15.11
N GLU A 430 13.09 5.46 -14.15
CA GLU A 430 11.97 6.25 -13.68
C GLU A 430 11.63 7.32 -14.72
N GLU A 431 10.33 7.58 -14.90
CA GLU A 431 9.82 8.63 -15.76
C GLU A 431 10.41 10.00 -15.32
N PRO A 432 11.05 10.74 -16.22
CA PRO A 432 11.82 11.94 -15.87
C PRO A 432 10.93 13.17 -15.65
N ILE A 433 9.99 13.08 -14.71
CA ILE A 433 9.06 14.16 -14.37
C ILE A 433 9.34 14.71 -12.97
N GLU A 434 9.10 16.01 -12.80
CA GLU A 434 9.11 16.66 -11.50
C GLU A 434 7.76 16.46 -10.81
N THR A 435 7.80 15.98 -9.57
CA THR A 435 6.61 15.74 -8.76
C THR A 435 6.58 16.72 -7.58
N PRO A 436 5.46 17.42 -7.34
CA PRO A 436 5.36 18.34 -6.21
C PRO A 436 5.25 17.58 -4.87
N ALA A 437 5.78 18.17 -3.80
CA ALA A 437 5.68 17.63 -2.44
C ALA A 437 4.23 17.53 -1.93
N SER A 438 3.31 18.30 -2.50
CA SER A 438 1.87 18.27 -2.17
C SER A 438 1.07 18.15 -3.45
N PRO A 439 0.71 16.93 -3.87
CA PRO A 439 -0.04 16.72 -5.10
C PRO A 439 -1.44 17.32 -5.05
N ILE A 440 -1.83 18.01 -6.13
CA ILE A 440 -3.14 18.65 -6.27
C ILE A 440 -3.93 17.95 -7.35
N TYR A 441 -5.15 17.48 -7.02
CA TYR A 441 -6.10 16.97 -7.99
C TYR A 441 -7.31 17.88 -8.12
N VAL A 442 -7.69 18.14 -9.37
CA VAL A 442 -8.84 18.96 -9.70
C VAL A 442 -10.09 18.09 -9.81
N VAL A 443 -11.13 18.47 -9.09
CA VAL A 443 -12.49 17.95 -9.27
C VAL A 443 -13.29 19.05 -9.98
N ALA A 444 -13.45 18.93 -11.29
CA ALA A 444 -14.09 19.93 -12.12
C ALA A 444 -15.60 19.66 -12.27
N THR A 445 -16.45 20.62 -11.88
CA THR A 445 -17.89 20.58 -12.14
C THR A 445 -18.18 21.12 -13.53
N THR A 446 -18.77 20.28 -14.38
CA THR A 446 -19.13 20.54 -15.76
C THR A 446 -20.60 20.22 -16.02
N HIS A 447 -21.11 20.45 -17.23
CA HIS A 447 -22.45 20.01 -17.63
C HIS A 447 -22.64 18.47 -17.64
N ILE A 448 -21.54 17.71 -17.67
CA ILE A 448 -21.56 16.22 -17.56
C ILE A 448 -21.70 15.78 -16.10
N GLY A 449 -21.15 16.56 -15.19
CA GLY A 449 -21.02 16.27 -13.76
C GLY A 449 -19.62 16.60 -13.27
N ARG A 450 -19.24 15.99 -12.13
CA ARG A 450 -17.96 16.21 -11.48
C ARG A 450 -16.93 15.23 -12.00
N ILE A 451 -15.93 15.75 -12.69
CA ILE A 451 -14.89 14.99 -13.36
C ILE A 451 -13.58 15.14 -12.58
N ALA A 452 -12.90 14.03 -12.33
CA ALA A 452 -11.51 14.01 -11.89
C ALA A 452 -10.66 13.22 -12.90
N ILE A 453 -9.37 13.55 -12.99
CA ILE A 453 -8.43 12.86 -13.88
C ILE A 453 -7.27 12.35 -13.03
N ALA A 454 -6.98 11.05 -13.13
CA ALA A 454 -5.79 10.41 -12.58
C ALA A 454 -4.96 9.88 -13.75
N VAL A 455 -3.82 10.51 -14.04
CA VAL A 455 -3.03 10.17 -15.22
C VAL A 455 -2.24 8.89 -14.96
N CYS A 456 -2.49 7.87 -15.78
CA CYS A 456 -1.76 6.59 -15.80
C CYS A 456 -1.60 5.99 -14.38
N ARG A 457 -0.38 5.87 -13.88
CA ARG A 457 -0.03 5.24 -12.60
C ARG A 457 -0.71 5.90 -11.39
N ASP A 458 -1.07 7.18 -11.45
CA ASP A 458 -1.82 7.86 -10.38
C ASP A 458 -3.14 7.13 -10.04
N PHE A 459 -3.79 6.52 -11.04
CA PHE A 459 -5.02 5.75 -10.80
C PHE A 459 -4.81 4.50 -9.95
N LEU A 460 -3.62 3.91 -9.96
CA LEU A 460 -3.30 2.72 -9.16
C LEU A 460 -3.08 3.05 -7.68
N ASP A 461 -2.90 4.33 -7.35
CA ASP A 461 -2.73 4.77 -5.97
C ASP A 461 -4.05 4.66 -5.20
N LEU A 462 -4.02 3.89 -4.12
CA LEU A 462 -5.21 3.64 -3.31
C LEU A 462 -5.60 4.88 -2.48
N GLU A 463 -4.61 5.64 -1.98
CA GLU A 463 -4.87 6.82 -1.15
C GLU A 463 -5.53 7.93 -1.98
N LEU A 464 -5.12 8.11 -3.25
CA LEU A 464 -5.80 8.99 -4.18
C LEU A 464 -7.26 8.55 -4.38
N ARG A 465 -7.49 7.26 -4.62
CA ARG A 465 -8.86 6.74 -4.81
C ARG A 465 -9.72 6.93 -3.56
N VAL A 466 -9.15 6.76 -2.37
CA VAL A 466 -9.83 7.05 -1.08
C VAL A 466 -10.13 8.55 -0.94
N ALA A 467 -9.18 9.43 -1.28
CA ALA A 467 -9.41 10.88 -1.27
C ALA A 467 -10.55 11.27 -2.21
N LEU A 468 -10.56 10.75 -3.44
CA LEU A 468 -11.62 11.00 -4.42
C LEU A 468 -12.99 10.41 -3.99
N LYS A 469 -13.01 9.26 -3.30
CA LYS A 469 -14.23 8.71 -2.70
C LYS A 469 -14.82 9.63 -1.65
N ASN A 470 -13.97 10.21 -0.81
CA ASN A 470 -14.36 11.08 0.30
C ASN A 470 -14.52 12.55 -0.13
N SER A 471 -14.39 12.84 -1.43
CA SER A 471 -14.62 14.17 -1.99
C SER A 471 -16.05 14.65 -1.72
N GLU A 472 -16.18 15.89 -1.27
CA GLU A 472 -17.46 16.56 -1.10
C GLU A 472 -17.50 17.86 -1.94
N PRO A 473 -18.31 17.89 -2.99
CA PRO A 473 -19.22 16.85 -3.52
C PRO A 473 -18.47 15.68 -4.18
N PRO A 474 -19.11 14.47 -4.23
CA PRO A 474 -18.47 13.26 -4.78
C PRO A 474 -18.19 13.35 -6.27
N VAL A 475 -17.14 12.65 -6.74
CA VAL A 475 -16.78 12.53 -8.15
C VAL A 475 -17.79 11.65 -8.89
N ASP A 476 -18.22 12.07 -10.07
CA ASP A 476 -19.18 11.33 -10.91
C ASP A 476 -18.48 10.53 -12.02
N LEU A 477 -17.35 11.04 -12.52
CA LEU A 477 -16.57 10.43 -13.59
C LEU A 477 -15.07 10.57 -13.30
N LEU A 478 -14.35 9.45 -13.26
CA LEU A 478 -12.91 9.40 -13.08
C LEU A 478 -12.24 8.91 -14.35
N LEU A 479 -11.46 9.78 -14.98
CA LEU A 479 -10.76 9.51 -16.23
C LEU A 479 -9.30 9.12 -15.96
N ASN A 480 -8.83 8.09 -16.65
CA ASN A 480 -7.47 7.60 -16.56
C ASN A 480 -6.84 7.49 -17.97
N PRO A 481 -6.37 8.59 -18.54
CA PRO A 481 -5.52 8.53 -19.73
C PRO A 481 -4.19 7.88 -19.38
N SER A 482 -3.77 6.86 -20.17
CA SER A 482 -2.65 6.00 -19.82
C SER A 482 -1.77 5.64 -21.02
N PHE A 483 -0.51 5.35 -20.70
CA PHE A 483 0.50 4.73 -21.54
C PHE A 483 1.05 3.49 -20.82
N ALA A 484 0.22 2.44 -20.77
CA ALA A 484 0.45 1.30 -19.87
C ALA A 484 0.57 -0.02 -20.64
N PRO A 485 1.78 -0.60 -20.76
CA PRO A 485 1.97 -1.92 -21.36
C PRO A 485 1.39 -3.05 -20.51
N VAL A 486 1.23 -2.84 -19.19
CA VAL A 486 0.64 -3.83 -18.27
C VAL A 486 -0.83 -3.47 -18.02
N THR A 487 -1.72 -3.87 -18.94
CA THR A 487 -3.14 -3.47 -18.91
C THR A 487 -3.95 -4.17 -17.83
N ALA A 488 -3.55 -5.39 -17.42
CA ALA A 488 -4.32 -6.21 -16.48
C ALA A 488 -4.51 -5.53 -15.11
N ASP A 489 -3.46 -4.89 -14.58
CA ASP A 489 -3.51 -4.22 -13.27
C ASP A 489 -4.45 -3.00 -13.31
N PHE A 490 -4.39 -2.22 -14.39
CA PHE A 490 -5.29 -1.09 -14.58
C PHE A 490 -6.75 -1.53 -14.70
N ARG A 491 -7.02 -2.54 -15.51
CA ARG A 491 -8.39 -3.08 -15.67
C ARG A 491 -8.96 -3.62 -14.35
N ALA A 492 -8.15 -4.35 -13.59
CA ALA A 492 -8.55 -4.82 -12.26
C ALA A 492 -8.86 -3.65 -11.31
N ALA A 493 -8.03 -2.61 -11.31
CA ALA A 493 -8.24 -1.41 -10.49
C ALA A 493 -9.52 -0.65 -10.90
N HIS A 494 -9.79 -0.51 -12.20
CA HIS A 494 -11.03 0.12 -12.72
C HIS A 494 -12.28 -0.69 -12.34
N PHE A 495 -12.21 -2.00 -12.51
CA PHE A 495 -13.31 -2.90 -12.12
C PHE A 495 -13.63 -2.81 -10.62
N GLU A 496 -12.62 -2.72 -9.76
CA GLU A 496 -12.80 -2.51 -8.33
C GLU A 496 -13.37 -1.10 -8.03
N ALA A 497 -12.74 -0.06 -8.59
CA ALA A 497 -13.05 1.34 -8.31
C ALA A 497 -14.53 1.68 -8.59
N ARG A 498 -15.15 1.12 -9.65
CA ARG A 498 -16.56 1.38 -9.98
C ARG A 498 -17.52 1.11 -8.82
N ARG A 499 -17.24 0.15 -7.96
CA ARG A 499 -18.05 -0.17 -6.77
C ARG A 499 -17.50 0.45 -5.49
N ALA A 500 -16.18 0.51 -5.34
CA ALA A 500 -15.55 1.07 -4.15
C ALA A 500 -15.79 2.59 -4.04
N LEU A 501 -15.69 3.32 -5.14
CA LEU A 501 -15.95 4.76 -5.21
C LEU A 501 -17.41 5.07 -5.54
N TYR A 502 -18.14 4.11 -6.11
CA TYR A 502 -19.45 4.31 -6.71
C TYR A 502 -19.47 5.42 -7.77
N THR A 503 -18.54 5.33 -8.72
CA THR A 503 -18.34 6.29 -9.81
C THR A 503 -18.08 5.56 -11.13
N CYS A 504 -18.32 6.24 -12.24
CA CYS A 504 -17.88 5.72 -13.55
C CYS A 504 -16.39 5.95 -13.72
N THR A 505 -15.67 4.97 -14.27
CA THR A 505 -14.25 5.08 -14.55
C THR A 505 -13.94 4.76 -16.01
N VAL A 506 -13.04 5.52 -16.61
CA VAL A 506 -12.61 5.35 -18.01
C VAL A 506 -11.11 5.15 -18.05
N PHE A 507 -10.68 3.97 -18.47
CA PHE A 507 -9.31 3.68 -18.84
C PHE A 507 -9.14 3.88 -20.33
N CYS A 508 -8.34 4.87 -20.72
CA CYS A 508 -8.02 5.17 -22.12
C CYS A 508 -6.53 4.95 -22.34
N ASN A 509 -6.16 3.85 -22.97
CA ASN A 509 -4.79 3.42 -23.12
C ASN A 509 -4.30 3.60 -24.56
N PHE A 510 -2.97 3.70 -24.71
CA PHE A 510 -2.30 3.79 -26.01
C PHE A 510 -2.61 2.54 -26.86
N ALA A 511 -2.98 2.69 -28.12
CA ALA A 511 -3.54 1.63 -28.94
C ALA A 511 -2.58 0.42 -29.13
N LEU A 512 -1.27 0.67 -29.13
CA LEU A 512 -0.27 -0.41 -29.18
C LEU A 512 -0.47 -1.43 -28.03
N PHE A 513 -0.87 -0.97 -26.85
CA PHE A 513 -1.08 -1.81 -25.67
C PHE A 513 -2.53 -2.24 -25.50
N GLY A 514 -3.49 -1.43 -25.96
CA GLY A 514 -4.92 -1.69 -25.91
C GLY A 514 -5.50 -1.79 -24.50
N GLY A 515 -6.61 -2.49 -24.37
CA GLY A 515 -7.28 -2.74 -23.10
C GLY A 515 -8.08 -1.56 -22.57
N SER A 516 -8.30 -0.50 -23.38
CA SER A 516 -9.18 0.60 -22.98
C SER A 516 -10.56 0.10 -22.63
N CYS A 517 -11.10 0.56 -21.51
CA CYS A 517 -12.39 0.11 -21.00
C CYS A 517 -13.14 1.23 -20.28
N LEU A 518 -14.44 1.02 -20.12
CA LEU A 518 -15.32 1.84 -19.29
C LEU A 518 -15.98 0.94 -18.26
N GLU A 519 -15.91 1.33 -17.01
CA GLU A 519 -16.54 0.63 -15.89
C GLU A 519 -17.58 1.55 -15.22
N SER A 520 -18.77 1.02 -14.96
CA SER A 520 -19.87 1.72 -14.29
C SER A 520 -20.37 0.90 -13.09
N PRO A 521 -20.85 1.55 -12.02
CA PRO A 521 -21.44 0.86 -10.88
C PRO A 521 -22.78 0.17 -11.19
N GLU A 522 -23.37 0.39 -12.34
CA GLU A 522 -24.63 -0.22 -12.77
C GLU A 522 -24.57 -1.76 -12.82
N LYS A 523 -25.74 -2.40 -12.78
CA LYS A 523 -25.87 -3.86 -12.89
C LYS A 523 -25.54 -4.39 -14.30
N ALA A 524 -25.84 -3.60 -15.32
CA ALA A 524 -25.57 -3.89 -16.72
C ALA A 524 -24.90 -2.66 -17.36
N PRO A 525 -23.63 -2.40 -17.08
CA PRO A 525 -22.90 -1.27 -17.63
C PRO A 525 -22.72 -1.44 -19.15
N PRO A 526 -22.54 -0.33 -19.88
CA PRO A 526 -22.11 -0.40 -21.27
C PRO A 526 -20.77 -1.15 -21.35
N HIS A 527 -20.69 -2.09 -22.27
CA HIS A 527 -19.47 -2.88 -22.46
C HIS A 527 -18.53 -2.15 -23.43
N VAL A 528 -17.41 -1.68 -22.91
CA VAL A 528 -16.30 -1.16 -23.72
C VAL A 528 -15.05 -1.97 -23.38
N ASP A 529 -14.51 -2.66 -24.37
CA ASP A 529 -13.28 -3.46 -24.26
C ASP A 529 -12.55 -3.42 -25.59
N LEU A 530 -11.49 -2.58 -25.67
CA LEU A 530 -10.78 -2.33 -26.92
C LEU A 530 -9.50 -3.17 -27.00
N PRO A 531 -9.31 -3.94 -28.10
CA PRO A 531 -8.14 -4.79 -28.24
C PRO A 531 -6.84 -4.00 -28.44
N ALA A 532 -5.69 -4.64 -28.20
CA ALA A 532 -4.39 -4.09 -28.52
C ALA A 532 -4.16 -4.01 -30.04
N HIS A 533 -3.26 -3.12 -30.45
CA HIS A 533 -2.86 -2.88 -31.86
C HIS A 533 -3.97 -2.36 -32.78
N GLU A 534 -5.06 -1.83 -32.22
CA GLU A 534 -6.18 -1.28 -32.98
C GLU A 534 -6.47 0.18 -32.56
N GLU A 535 -6.38 1.13 -33.49
CA GLU A 535 -6.88 2.48 -33.27
C GLU A 535 -8.39 2.52 -33.45
N ARG A 536 -9.11 2.81 -32.36
CA ARG A 536 -10.57 2.75 -32.34
C ARG A 536 -11.20 3.85 -31.51
N LEU A 537 -12.32 4.36 -31.98
CA LEU A 537 -13.22 5.22 -31.23
C LEU A 537 -14.43 4.41 -30.78
N GLU A 538 -14.69 4.38 -29.49
CA GLU A 538 -15.91 3.82 -28.92
C GLU A 538 -16.67 4.89 -28.14
N VAL A 539 -18.01 4.90 -28.29
CA VAL A 539 -18.86 5.89 -27.62
C VAL A 539 -19.88 5.17 -26.75
N ALA A 540 -19.88 5.46 -25.47
CA ALA A 540 -20.80 4.90 -24.49
C ALA A 540 -21.69 6.00 -23.89
N GLU A 541 -22.95 5.67 -23.64
CA GLU A 541 -23.90 6.53 -22.94
C GLU A 541 -24.02 6.11 -21.47
N LEU A 542 -23.91 7.06 -20.55
CA LEU A 542 -23.97 6.84 -19.11
C LEU A 542 -25.17 7.60 -18.51
N PRO A 543 -26.06 6.92 -17.75
CA PRO A 543 -27.23 7.53 -17.12
C PRO A 543 -26.86 8.23 -15.81
N MET A 544 -26.20 9.37 -15.88
CA MET A 544 -25.56 10.05 -14.74
C MET A 544 -26.50 10.32 -13.57
N PHE A 545 -27.78 10.66 -13.79
CA PHE A 545 -28.75 10.88 -12.71
C PHE A 545 -29.09 9.59 -11.97
N ALA A 546 -29.25 8.47 -12.69
CA ALA A 546 -29.53 7.19 -12.07
C ALA A 546 -28.35 6.74 -11.20
N ILE A 547 -27.13 6.89 -11.69
CA ILE A 547 -25.90 6.55 -10.96
C ILE A 547 -25.75 7.38 -9.68
N ARG A 548 -26.02 8.70 -9.74
CA ARG A 548 -26.00 9.57 -8.55
C ARG A 548 -27.07 9.18 -7.54
N ALA A 549 -28.29 8.95 -7.97
CA ALA A 549 -29.39 8.54 -7.10
C ALA A 549 -29.13 7.20 -6.40
N GLU A 550 -28.53 6.23 -7.12
CA GLU A 550 -28.14 4.95 -6.54
C GLU A 550 -27.00 5.12 -5.51
N ARG A 551 -26.01 5.98 -5.79
CA ARG A 551 -24.90 6.29 -4.85
C ARG A 551 -25.46 6.90 -3.56
N GLU A 552 -26.32 7.91 -3.64
CA GLU A 552 -26.96 8.53 -2.49
C GLU A 552 -27.76 7.52 -1.66
N ALA A 553 -28.50 6.65 -2.33
CA ALA A 553 -29.25 5.57 -1.67
C ALA A 553 -28.32 4.56 -0.99
N TRP A 554 -27.18 4.24 -1.58
CA TRP A 554 -26.17 3.37 -1.02
C TRP A 554 -25.53 3.97 0.24
N ASP A 555 -25.10 5.22 0.17
CA ASP A 555 -24.47 5.94 1.30
C ASP A 555 -25.46 6.12 2.46
N ALA A 556 -26.72 6.41 2.16
CA ALA A 556 -27.74 6.50 3.20
C ALA A 556 -27.99 5.16 3.91
N ARG A 557 -27.90 4.02 3.20
CA ARG A 557 -28.00 2.67 3.80
C ARG A 557 -26.79 2.32 4.64
N ALA A 558 -25.58 2.65 4.17
CA ALA A 558 -24.34 2.42 4.90
C ALA A 558 -24.33 3.20 6.22
N ARG A 559 -24.68 4.50 6.19
CA ARG A 559 -24.80 5.34 7.39
C ARG A 559 -25.84 4.82 8.38
N ARG A 560 -27.01 4.33 7.93
CA ARG A 560 -28.03 3.74 8.82
C ARG A 560 -27.55 2.46 9.51
N ARG A 561 -26.84 1.58 8.80
CA ARG A 561 -26.28 0.37 9.41
C ARG A 561 -25.23 0.68 10.47
N PHE A 562 -24.38 1.65 10.22
CA PHE A 562 -23.36 2.10 11.17
C PHE A 562 -24.01 2.65 12.46
N ILE A 563 -25.02 3.53 12.35
CA ILE A 563 -25.73 4.11 13.50
C ILE A 563 -26.48 3.04 14.30
N GLN A 564 -27.01 2.00 13.65
CA GLN A 564 -27.67 0.88 14.35
C GLN A 564 -26.67 -0.04 15.06
N SER A 565 -25.46 -0.21 14.55
CA SER A 565 -24.42 -1.01 15.19
C SER A 565 -23.77 -0.30 16.39
N THR A 566 -23.73 1.03 16.41
CA THR A 566 -23.20 1.83 17.53
C THR A 566 -24.21 2.04 18.67
N ARG A 567 -25.49 1.68 18.48
CA ARG A 567 -26.54 1.76 19.51
C ARG A 567 -26.88 0.40 20.16
N ARG A 568 -26.17 -0.66 19.82
CA ARG A 568 -26.20 -1.98 20.47
C ARG A 568 -24.88 -2.22 21.20
#